data_9adf39a23d06b8bbd8021c39512daa38
#
_entry.id   9adf39a23d06b8bbd8021c39512daa38
#
_cell.length_a   1.000
_cell.length_b   1.000
_cell.length_c   1.000
_cell.angle_alpha   90.00
_cell.angle_beta   90.00
_cell.angle_gamma   90.00
#
_symmetry.space_group_name_H-M   'P 1'
#
loop_
_entity.id
_entity.type
_entity.pdbx_description
1 polymer ?
#
loop_
_entity_poly.entity_id
_entity_poly.type
_entity_poly.pdbx_seq_one_letter_code
_entity_poly.pdbx_strand_id
1 'polypeptide(L)'
;MARKLYPIGIQTFERIRKEDMFYVDKTEYIYQMTHTDGTYFFLSRPRRFGKSLLVSTFKSYFEGKKELFEGLAVEKLEKEWTAYPVLYFSLAGGKHMEKEQLDRYLLYILKENEDRFGVDCDSPDPNVRLLNLIKTVTAKTGKQAVVLIDEYDAPLLDVAHEKEMLDVLRNTMRNFYSPLKDCESMLRFVFLTGITKFSQLSIFSELNNIKNVSMDEPYAGICGITKEELLTQMSDDINELAEHLELSREETIQELKDHYDGYHFCWPSPDVFNPYSLLNCFADGEIDSYWFGTGTPTYLINMMRQYDFLPADLGETIEVDKKDFDAPTETMTTIIPLLYQSGYVTIKGYDKPTKLYQLALPNQEIRVGLYGSLLPHYLTDKSAKANTTIAKMSVLVKKGDMDAAFCLLNDFLETVPYCDNTNYEGHWQQTLYIMFALLTNYSIHVEPHTAKGRIDITMETADTIYVMELKFNKSAEEALAQIEAKHYVDAFKMSGKKVVKIGLNFSVKDEVNCLEWKIG
;
A
#
# COMPACT_ATOMS: atom_id res chain seq x y z
N MET A 1 -22.54 23.02 11.98
CA MET A 1 -23.24 21.72 12.14
C MET A 1 -22.40 20.85 13.07
N ALA A 2 -22.97 19.86 13.77
CA ALA A 2 -22.15 18.93 14.53
C ALA A 2 -21.26 18.13 13.53
N ARG A 3 -19.98 17.95 13.86
CA ARG A 3 -19.04 17.17 13.05
C ARG A 3 -19.54 15.74 12.87
N LYS A 4 -19.53 15.23 11.65
CA LYS A 4 -19.82 13.83 11.37
C LYS A 4 -18.69 12.94 11.87
N LEU A 5 -19.02 11.79 12.45
CA LEU A 5 -18.04 10.81 12.88
C LEU A 5 -17.36 10.16 11.65
N TYR A 6 -16.06 9.95 11.72
CA TYR A 6 -15.36 9.20 10.69
C TYR A 6 -15.62 7.70 10.83
N PRO A 7 -15.88 6.99 9.72
CA PRO A 7 -16.15 5.55 9.74
C PRO A 7 -14.87 4.72 9.82
N ILE A 8 -14.01 5.00 10.79
CA ILE A 8 -12.74 4.29 10.96
C ILE A 8 -13.02 2.81 11.25
N GLY A 9 -12.51 1.92 10.36
CA GLY A 9 -12.74 0.48 10.48
C GLY A 9 -14.16 0.01 10.09
N ILE A 10 -15.06 0.91 9.68
CA ILE A 10 -16.41 0.58 9.23
C ILE A 10 -16.41 0.49 7.71
N GLN A 11 -16.80 -0.68 7.19
CA GLN A 11 -16.86 -0.95 5.76
C GLN A 11 -18.27 -1.22 5.24
N THR A 12 -19.29 -1.04 6.09
CA THR A 12 -20.70 -1.25 5.74
C THR A 12 -21.33 0.07 5.34
N PHE A 13 -21.59 0.29 4.05
CA PHE A 13 -22.17 1.53 3.51
C PHE A 13 -23.52 1.86 4.16
N GLU A 14 -24.41 0.87 4.32
CA GLU A 14 -25.72 1.06 4.97
C GLU A 14 -25.59 1.61 6.39
N ARG A 15 -24.62 1.13 7.18
CA ARG A 15 -24.35 1.63 8.53
C ARG A 15 -23.86 3.08 8.49
N ILE A 16 -22.91 3.40 7.61
CA ILE A 16 -22.36 4.75 7.46
C ILE A 16 -23.49 5.74 7.15
N ARG A 17 -24.41 5.38 6.26
CA ARG A 17 -25.52 6.25 5.86
C ARG A 17 -26.59 6.38 6.93
N LYS A 18 -26.94 5.30 7.62
CA LYS A 18 -27.95 5.31 8.68
C LYS A 18 -27.50 6.04 9.95
N GLU A 19 -26.21 5.97 10.28
CA GLU A 19 -25.62 6.64 11.42
C GLU A 19 -25.11 8.05 11.08
N ASP A 20 -25.39 8.56 9.87
CA ASP A 20 -24.97 9.87 9.34
C ASP A 20 -23.47 10.14 9.52
N MET A 21 -22.64 9.12 9.29
CA MET A 21 -21.19 9.25 9.34
C MET A 21 -20.64 9.95 8.10
N PHE A 22 -19.38 10.39 8.17
CA PHE A 22 -18.69 10.97 7.04
C PHE A 22 -18.51 9.96 5.90
N TYR A 23 -18.83 10.35 4.68
CA TYR A 23 -18.67 9.49 3.49
C TYR A 23 -18.17 10.32 2.31
N VAL A 24 -17.00 9.97 1.77
CA VAL A 24 -16.50 10.56 0.52
C VAL A 24 -17.27 9.91 -0.64
N ASP A 25 -18.01 10.71 -1.37
CA ASP A 25 -18.92 10.22 -2.42
C ASP A 25 -18.16 9.67 -3.62
N LYS A 26 -18.22 8.36 -3.80
CA LYS A 26 -17.69 7.60 -4.94
C LYS A 26 -18.79 7.02 -5.84
N THR A 27 -20.04 7.43 -5.64
CA THR A 27 -21.18 6.77 -6.28
C THR A 27 -21.32 7.07 -7.77
N GLU A 28 -20.65 8.10 -8.28
CA GLU A 28 -20.54 8.32 -9.72
C GLU A 28 -19.83 7.16 -10.41
N TYR A 29 -18.76 6.61 -9.81
CA TYR A 29 -18.07 5.43 -10.33
C TYR A 29 -18.96 4.18 -10.32
N ILE A 30 -19.87 4.05 -9.32
CA ILE A 30 -20.86 2.98 -9.28
C ILE A 30 -21.74 3.06 -10.54
N TYR A 31 -22.28 4.25 -10.81
CA TYR A 31 -23.13 4.47 -11.99
C TYR A 31 -22.38 4.19 -13.29
N GLN A 32 -21.18 4.73 -13.44
CA GLN A 32 -20.36 4.53 -14.63
C GLN A 32 -20.08 3.05 -14.88
N MET A 33 -19.68 2.29 -13.85
CA MET A 33 -19.34 0.87 -14.00
C MET A 33 -20.56 0.00 -14.30
N THR A 34 -21.72 0.30 -13.72
CA THR A 34 -22.95 -0.47 -13.89
C THR A 34 -23.70 -0.18 -15.18
N HIS A 35 -23.34 0.92 -15.89
CA HIS A 35 -23.94 1.36 -17.16
C HIS A 35 -23.00 1.19 -18.36
N THR A 36 -22.13 0.20 -18.30
CA THR A 36 -21.28 -0.23 -19.42
C THR A 36 -21.76 -1.58 -19.96
N ASP A 37 -21.23 -1.98 -21.11
CA ASP A 37 -21.52 -3.29 -21.72
C ASP A 37 -20.84 -4.47 -20.98
N GLY A 38 -20.01 -4.18 -19.97
CA GLY A 38 -19.31 -5.20 -19.18
C GLY A 38 -20.19 -5.83 -18.12
N THR A 39 -20.04 -7.16 -17.94
CA THR A 39 -20.69 -7.90 -16.85
C THR A 39 -19.70 -8.23 -15.72
N TYR A 40 -18.45 -8.49 -16.04
CA TYR A 40 -17.42 -8.97 -15.09
C TYR A 40 -16.34 -7.93 -14.90
N PHE A 41 -16.12 -7.53 -13.66
CA PHE A 41 -15.11 -6.53 -13.29
C PHE A 41 -14.20 -7.03 -12.20
N PHE A 42 -12.93 -6.69 -12.31
CA PHE A 42 -11.90 -6.95 -11.31
C PHE A 42 -11.20 -5.65 -10.92
N LEU A 43 -11.07 -5.42 -9.60
CA LEU A 43 -10.34 -4.29 -9.04
C LEU A 43 -9.36 -4.75 -7.95
N SER A 44 -8.08 -4.52 -8.15
CA SER A 44 -7.09 -4.63 -7.06
C SER A 44 -6.71 -3.24 -6.54
N ARG A 45 -6.58 -3.13 -5.22
CA ARG A 45 -6.05 -1.95 -4.51
C ARG A 45 -5.32 -2.43 -3.26
N PRO A 46 -4.34 -1.69 -2.76
CA PRO A 46 -3.70 -2.00 -1.48
C PRO A 46 -4.70 -2.12 -0.33
N ARG A 47 -4.25 -2.64 0.80
CA ARG A 47 -5.07 -2.66 2.03
C ARG A 47 -5.47 -1.24 2.44
N ARG A 48 -6.64 -1.11 3.09
CA ARG A 48 -7.14 0.16 3.66
C ARG A 48 -7.52 1.25 2.65
N PHE A 49 -7.68 0.92 1.36
CA PHE A 49 -8.13 1.85 0.32
C PHE A 49 -9.65 1.91 0.12
N GLY A 50 -10.46 1.23 0.94
CA GLY A 50 -11.91 1.30 0.86
C GLY A 50 -12.58 0.29 -0.09
N LYS A 51 -11.88 -0.79 -0.50
CA LYS A 51 -12.44 -1.86 -1.37
C LYS A 51 -13.73 -2.46 -0.82
N SER A 52 -13.72 -2.91 0.43
CA SER A 52 -14.88 -3.55 1.05
C SER A 52 -16.06 -2.59 1.21
N LEU A 53 -15.78 -1.30 1.46
CA LEU A 53 -16.80 -0.25 1.44
C LEU A 53 -17.41 -0.09 0.04
N LEU A 54 -16.59 -0.10 -1.01
CA LEU A 54 -17.06 -0.06 -2.40
C LEU A 54 -17.96 -1.27 -2.71
N VAL A 55 -17.57 -2.49 -2.30
CA VAL A 55 -18.39 -3.69 -2.46
C VAL A 55 -19.73 -3.55 -1.72
N SER A 56 -19.70 -3.04 -0.49
CA SER A 56 -20.90 -2.78 0.30
C SER A 56 -21.80 -1.71 -0.33
N THR A 57 -21.21 -0.72 -1.02
CA THR A 57 -21.96 0.30 -1.76
C THR A 57 -22.63 -0.31 -2.99
N PHE A 58 -21.91 -1.14 -3.78
CA PHE A 58 -22.53 -1.92 -4.88
C PHE A 58 -23.68 -2.79 -4.40
N LYS A 59 -23.49 -3.46 -3.25
CA LYS A 59 -24.55 -4.29 -2.66
C LYS A 59 -25.81 -3.47 -2.40
N SER A 60 -25.69 -2.35 -1.70
CA SER A 60 -26.83 -1.47 -1.40
C SER A 60 -27.48 -0.90 -2.67
N TYR A 61 -26.67 -0.54 -3.67
CA TYR A 61 -27.15 -0.06 -4.96
C TYR A 61 -27.99 -1.12 -5.70
N PHE A 62 -27.47 -2.33 -5.84
CA PHE A 62 -28.18 -3.41 -6.53
C PHE A 62 -29.34 -4.00 -5.71
N GLU A 63 -29.38 -3.82 -4.41
CA GLU A 63 -30.54 -4.13 -3.56
C GLU A 63 -31.67 -3.10 -3.73
N GLY A 64 -31.44 -2.02 -4.50
CA GLY A 64 -32.43 -0.97 -4.77
C GLY A 64 -32.72 -0.05 -3.59
N LYS A 65 -31.80 0.06 -2.60
CA LYS A 65 -31.93 0.85 -1.37
C LYS A 65 -31.72 2.34 -1.65
N LYS A 66 -32.58 2.94 -2.46
CA LYS A 66 -32.47 4.34 -2.92
C LYS A 66 -32.26 5.33 -1.78
N GLU A 67 -32.93 5.12 -0.66
CA GLU A 67 -32.88 6.00 0.52
C GLU A 67 -31.48 6.17 1.11
N LEU A 68 -30.58 5.20 0.90
CA LEU A 68 -29.19 5.30 1.37
C LEU A 68 -28.32 6.22 0.48
N PHE A 69 -28.79 6.53 -0.71
CA PHE A 69 -28.05 7.32 -1.70
C PHE A 69 -28.54 8.78 -1.78
N GLU A 70 -29.46 9.18 -0.93
CA GLU A 70 -29.96 10.54 -0.85
C GLU A 70 -28.80 11.55 -0.67
N GLY A 71 -28.75 12.56 -1.54
CA GLY A 71 -27.71 13.59 -1.55
C GLY A 71 -26.39 13.17 -2.23
N LEU A 72 -26.25 11.92 -2.70
CA LEU A 72 -25.05 11.45 -3.40
C LEU A 72 -25.20 11.58 -4.92
N ALA A 73 -24.07 11.58 -5.63
CA ALA A 73 -24.02 11.80 -7.09
C ALA A 73 -24.92 10.84 -7.88
N VAL A 74 -24.94 9.57 -7.52
CA VAL A 74 -25.74 8.53 -8.20
C VAL A 74 -27.24 8.79 -8.12
N GLU A 75 -27.75 9.48 -7.11
CA GLU A 75 -29.18 9.81 -7.00
C GLU A 75 -29.67 10.63 -8.19
N LYS A 76 -28.83 11.52 -8.72
CA LYS A 76 -29.14 12.36 -9.89
C LYS A 76 -29.00 11.62 -11.21
N LEU A 77 -28.14 10.61 -11.24
CA LEU A 77 -27.79 9.84 -12.42
C LEU A 77 -28.74 8.66 -12.65
N GLU A 78 -29.02 7.90 -11.58
CA GLU A 78 -29.85 6.71 -11.65
C GLU A 78 -31.35 7.05 -11.68
N LYS A 79 -32.05 6.49 -12.65
CA LYS A 79 -33.50 6.71 -12.82
C LYS A 79 -34.33 5.51 -12.39
N GLU A 80 -33.74 4.31 -12.54
CA GLU A 80 -34.43 3.04 -12.32
C GLU A 80 -33.78 2.26 -11.20
N TRP A 81 -34.13 2.55 -9.97
CA TRP A 81 -33.62 1.85 -8.79
C TRP A 81 -34.10 0.40 -8.72
N THR A 82 -33.69 -0.39 -9.71
CA THR A 82 -34.10 -1.78 -9.85
C THR A 82 -33.39 -2.64 -8.81
N ALA A 83 -34.17 -3.30 -7.94
CA ALA A 83 -33.62 -4.28 -7.01
C ALA A 83 -33.31 -5.60 -7.72
N TYR A 84 -32.08 -6.08 -7.57
CA TYR A 84 -31.59 -7.38 -8.06
C TYR A 84 -31.28 -8.30 -6.88
N PRO A 85 -31.32 -9.63 -7.05
CA PRO A 85 -30.80 -10.54 -6.04
C PRO A 85 -29.27 -10.46 -6.01
N VAL A 86 -28.72 -10.05 -4.86
CA VAL A 86 -27.27 -9.87 -4.65
C VAL A 86 -26.71 -11.04 -3.84
N LEU A 87 -25.82 -11.79 -4.44
CA LEU A 87 -25.01 -12.84 -3.80
C LEU A 87 -23.68 -12.23 -3.38
N TYR A 88 -23.44 -12.14 -2.10
CA TYR A 88 -22.22 -11.52 -1.53
C TYR A 88 -21.36 -12.59 -0.85
N PHE A 89 -20.09 -12.62 -1.21
CA PHE A 89 -19.10 -13.54 -0.68
C PHE A 89 -17.88 -12.75 -0.19
N SER A 90 -17.58 -12.82 1.10
CA SER A 90 -16.32 -12.30 1.66
C SER A 90 -15.40 -13.47 1.96
N LEU A 91 -14.18 -13.43 1.43
CA LEU A 91 -13.16 -14.44 1.69
C LEU A 91 -12.15 -14.02 2.75
N ALA A 92 -12.41 -12.92 3.47
CA ALA A 92 -11.58 -12.40 4.56
C ALA A 92 -11.62 -13.24 5.84
N GLY A 93 -12.56 -14.18 5.94
CA GLY A 93 -12.84 -14.91 7.19
C GLY A 93 -11.94 -16.11 7.39
N GLY A 94 -11.16 -16.10 8.48
CA GLY A 94 -10.33 -17.24 8.89
C GLY A 94 -8.98 -17.31 8.20
N LYS A 95 -8.20 -18.35 8.57
CA LYS A 95 -6.97 -18.73 7.87
C LYS A 95 -7.20 -20.05 7.15
N HIS A 96 -6.74 -20.13 5.93
CA HIS A 96 -6.95 -21.29 5.06
C HIS A 96 -5.61 -21.93 4.73
N MET A 97 -5.11 -22.77 5.66
CA MET A 97 -3.83 -23.46 5.51
C MET A 97 -3.96 -24.80 4.74
N GLU A 98 -5.19 -25.31 4.57
CA GLU A 98 -5.48 -26.60 3.95
C GLU A 98 -6.76 -26.53 3.11
N LYS A 99 -6.86 -27.43 2.11
CA LYS A 99 -8.02 -27.48 1.20
C LYS A 99 -9.34 -27.70 1.95
N GLU A 100 -9.36 -28.60 2.93
CA GLU A 100 -10.56 -28.93 3.71
C GLU A 100 -11.06 -27.75 4.55
N GLN A 101 -10.15 -26.88 4.99
CA GLN A 101 -10.53 -25.65 5.68
C GLN A 101 -11.21 -24.67 4.71
N LEU A 102 -10.63 -24.50 3.53
CA LEU A 102 -11.19 -23.65 2.49
C LEU A 102 -12.56 -24.18 2.03
N ASP A 103 -12.69 -25.48 1.75
CA ASP A 103 -13.96 -26.08 1.32
C ASP A 103 -15.07 -25.85 2.36
N ARG A 104 -14.79 -26.07 3.65
CA ARG A 104 -15.76 -25.80 4.73
C ARG A 104 -16.15 -24.33 4.79
N TYR A 105 -15.20 -23.43 4.60
CA TYR A 105 -15.49 -21.99 4.60
C TYR A 105 -16.33 -21.57 3.39
N LEU A 106 -16.02 -22.08 2.20
CA LEU A 106 -16.82 -21.84 1.00
C LEU A 106 -18.26 -22.36 1.18
N LEU A 107 -18.44 -23.53 1.77
CA LEU A 107 -19.77 -24.06 2.09
C LEU A 107 -20.52 -23.19 3.10
N TYR A 108 -19.81 -22.62 4.08
CA TYR A 108 -20.39 -21.73 5.07
C TYR A 108 -20.93 -20.43 4.43
N ILE A 109 -20.12 -19.72 3.64
CA ILE A 109 -20.54 -18.48 2.97
C ILE A 109 -21.60 -18.70 1.90
N LEU A 110 -21.63 -19.88 1.27
CA LEU A 110 -22.72 -20.29 0.38
C LEU A 110 -24.02 -20.47 1.18
N LYS A 111 -23.97 -21.14 2.33
CA LYS A 111 -25.13 -21.38 3.17
C LYS A 111 -25.79 -20.06 3.63
N GLU A 112 -25.02 -19.05 3.98
CA GLU A 112 -25.56 -17.73 4.33
C GLU A 112 -26.39 -17.11 3.20
N ASN A 113 -25.93 -17.22 1.93
CA ASN A 113 -26.70 -16.76 0.78
C ASN A 113 -27.89 -17.66 0.47
N GLU A 114 -27.76 -18.99 0.60
CA GLU A 114 -28.83 -19.96 0.42
C GLU A 114 -29.99 -19.70 1.41
N ASP A 115 -29.66 -19.53 2.69
CA ASP A 115 -30.65 -19.23 3.75
C ASP A 115 -31.38 -17.91 3.46
N ARG A 116 -30.65 -16.88 3.03
CA ARG A 116 -31.20 -15.58 2.67
C ARG A 116 -32.24 -15.66 1.55
N PHE A 117 -32.03 -16.54 0.56
CA PHE A 117 -32.93 -16.69 -0.59
C PHE A 117 -33.84 -17.93 -0.48
N GLY A 118 -33.77 -18.66 0.62
CA GLY A 118 -34.54 -19.88 0.83
C GLY A 118 -34.21 -20.97 -0.21
N VAL A 119 -32.93 -21.14 -0.53
CA VAL A 119 -32.44 -22.14 -1.48
C VAL A 119 -31.87 -23.31 -0.69
N ASP A 120 -32.30 -24.53 -1.01
CA ASP A 120 -31.75 -25.74 -0.41
C ASP A 120 -30.88 -26.48 -1.44
N CYS A 121 -29.69 -26.91 -1.00
CA CYS A 121 -28.78 -27.73 -1.79
C CYS A 121 -27.92 -28.61 -0.86
N ASP A 122 -28.03 -29.92 -1.03
CA ASP A 122 -27.29 -30.91 -0.22
C ASP A 122 -25.94 -31.32 -0.84
N SER A 123 -25.51 -30.68 -1.93
CA SER A 123 -24.23 -31.00 -2.54
C SER A 123 -23.07 -30.70 -1.61
N PRO A 124 -22.09 -31.61 -1.47
CA PRO A 124 -20.86 -31.34 -0.75
C PRO A 124 -19.88 -30.44 -1.52
N ASP A 125 -20.12 -30.22 -2.81
CA ASP A 125 -19.22 -29.51 -3.71
C ASP A 125 -19.59 -28.01 -3.79
N PRO A 126 -18.72 -27.09 -3.37
CA PRO A 126 -18.99 -25.65 -3.36
C PRO A 126 -19.38 -25.09 -4.74
N ASN A 127 -18.76 -25.54 -5.82
CA ASN A 127 -19.08 -25.08 -7.18
C ASN A 127 -20.49 -25.51 -7.61
N VAL A 128 -20.92 -26.73 -7.28
CA VAL A 128 -22.28 -27.21 -7.60
C VAL A 128 -23.33 -26.40 -6.83
N ARG A 129 -23.03 -26.08 -5.56
CA ARG A 129 -23.93 -25.24 -4.74
C ARG A 129 -24.02 -23.82 -5.29
N LEU A 130 -22.89 -23.22 -5.70
CA LEU A 130 -22.91 -21.89 -6.33
C LEU A 130 -23.74 -21.88 -7.61
N LEU A 131 -23.55 -22.91 -8.46
CA LEU A 131 -24.35 -23.08 -9.69
C LEU A 131 -25.85 -23.16 -9.40
N ASN A 132 -26.23 -24.02 -8.43
CA ASN A 132 -27.62 -24.19 -8.02
C ASN A 132 -28.19 -22.89 -7.42
N LEU A 133 -27.42 -22.20 -6.60
CA LEU A 133 -27.81 -20.93 -5.97
C LEU A 133 -28.16 -19.87 -7.03
N ILE A 134 -27.26 -19.63 -8.01
CA ILE A 134 -27.48 -18.66 -9.09
C ILE A 134 -28.74 -19.02 -9.89
N LYS A 135 -28.88 -20.27 -10.34
CA LYS A 135 -30.03 -20.74 -11.13
C LYS A 135 -31.33 -20.59 -10.36
N THR A 136 -31.37 -21.03 -9.10
CA THR A 136 -32.57 -21.01 -8.29
C THR A 136 -33.01 -19.59 -7.94
N VAL A 137 -32.07 -18.72 -7.58
CA VAL A 137 -32.36 -17.32 -7.24
C VAL A 137 -32.89 -16.57 -8.47
N THR A 138 -32.26 -16.77 -9.63
CA THR A 138 -32.69 -16.15 -10.88
C THR A 138 -34.11 -16.64 -11.28
N ALA A 139 -34.39 -17.95 -11.16
CA ALA A 139 -35.69 -18.51 -11.43
C ALA A 139 -36.78 -18.00 -10.47
N LYS A 140 -36.44 -17.88 -9.16
CA LYS A 140 -37.40 -17.40 -8.15
C LYS A 140 -37.71 -15.91 -8.28
N THR A 141 -36.75 -15.08 -8.65
CA THR A 141 -36.92 -13.63 -8.71
C THR A 141 -37.33 -13.12 -10.10
N GLY A 142 -37.11 -13.92 -11.15
CA GLY A 142 -37.29 -13.50 -12.54
C GLY A 142 -36.26 -12.44 -12.97
N LYS A 143 -35.20 -12.22 -12.21
CA LYS A 143 -34.15 -11.23 -12.47
C LYS A 143 -32.79 -11.88 -12.49
N GLN A 144 -31.87 -11.32 -13.26
CA GLN A 144 -30.45 -11.71 -13.23
C GLN A 144 -29.85 -11.46 -11.85
N ALA A 145 -28.94 -12.34 -11.41
CA ALA A 145 -28.24 -12.20 -10.15
C ALA A 145 -27.05 -11.25 -10.26
N VAL A 146 -26.73 -10.61 -9.15
CA VAL A 146 -25.48 -9.86 -8.95
C VAL A 146 -24.58 -10.66 -8.04
N VAL A 147 -23.30 -10.81 -8.40
CA VAL A 147 -22.31 -11.54 -7.60
C VAL A 147 -21.20 -10.58 -7.20
N LEU A 148 -21.01 -10.42 -5.89
CA LEU A 148 -19.98 -9.55 -5.31
C LEU A 148 -19.03 -10.40 -4.47
N ILE A 149 -17.72 -10.35 -4.79
CA ILE A 149 -16.70 -11.14 -4.12
C ILE A 149 -15.64 -10.20 -3.57
N ASP A 150 -15.54 -10.17 -2.24
CA ASP A 150 -14.54 -9.35 -1.53
C ASP A 150 -13.38 -10.21 -1.05
N GLU A 151 -12.17 -9.66 -1.13
CA GLU A 151 -10.91 -10.31 -0.75
C GLU A 151 -10.72 -11.70 -1.37
N TYR A 152 -10.95 -11.80 -2.69
CA TYR A 152 -10.90 -13.06 -3.45
C TYR A 152 -9.58 -13.83 -3.30
N ASP A 153 -8.50 -13.12 -3.00
CA ASP A 153 -7.13 -13.61 -2.90
C ASP A 153 -6.69 -13.96 -1.46
N ALA A 154 -7.51 -13.66 -0.45
CA ALA A 154 -7.16 -13.90 0.95
C ALA A 154 -6.76 -15.37 1.23
N PRO A 155 -7.47 -16.41 0.76
CA PRO A 155 -7.07 -17.80 0.98
C PRO A 155 -5.72 -18.16 0.36
N LEU A 156 -5.33 -17.49 -0.73
CA LEU A 156 -4.08 -17.76 -1.43
C LEU A 156 -2.91 -17.02 -0.78
N LEU A 157 -3.17 -15.85 -0.19
CA LEU A 157 -2.16 -15.08 0.54
C LEU A 157 -1.72 -15.80 1.82
N ASP A 158 -2.62 -16.54 2.47
CA ASP A 158 -2.29 -17.34 3.67
C ASP A 158 -1.20 -18.37 3.41
N VAL A 159 -1.16 -18.96 2.21
CA VAL A 159 -0.23 -20.02 1.80
C VAL A 159 0.75 -19.58 0.71
N ALA A 160 0.89 -18.28 0.46
CA ALA A 160 1.73 -17.78 -0.63
C ALA A 160 3.21 -18.20 -0.55
N HIS A 161 3.68 -18.59 0.64
CA HIS A 161 5.03 -19.12 0.89
C HIS A 161 5.15 -20.63 0.72
N GLU A 162 4.04 -21.37 0.54
CA GLU A 162 3.97 -22.82 0.42
C GLU A 162 3.48 -23.22 -0.99
N LYS A 163 4.41 -23.39 -1.93
CA LYS A 163 4.08 -23.57 -3.35
C LYS A 163 3.08 -24.69 -3.63
N GLU A 164 3.23 -25.85 -2.98
CA GLU A 164 2.34 -27.01 -3.20
C GLU A 164 0.93 -26.70 -2.72
N MET A 165 0.78 -26.09 -1.53
CA MET A 165 -0.52 -25.72 -0.98
C MET A 165 -1.15 -24.59 -1.77
N LEU A 166 -0.36 -23.61 -2.20
CA LEU A 166 -0.83 -22.53 -3.07
C LEU A 166 -1.47 -23.08 -4.36
N ASP A 167 -0.85 -24.07 -4.99
CA ASP A 167 -1.40 -24.73 -6.19
C ASP A 167 -2.71 -25.47 -5.89
N VAL A 168 -2.83 -26.14 -4.75
CA VAL A 168 -4.05 -26.82 -4.32
C VAL A 168 -5.18 -25.84 -4.07
N LEU A 169 -4.94 -24.79 -3.26
CA LEU A 169 -5.98 -23.79 -2.95
C LEU A 169 -6.38 -22.98 -4.19
N ARG A 170 -5.44 -22.65 -5.06
CA ARG A 170 -5.72 -22.00 -6.33
C ARG A 170 -6.67 -22.82 -7.23
N ASN A 171 -6.42 -24.14 -7.35
CA ASN A 171 -7.31 -25.02 -8.11
C ASN A 171 -8.69 -25.14 -7.45
N THR A 172 -8.78 -25.14 -6.13
CA THR A 172 -10.04 -25.12 -5.39
C THR A 172 -10.83 -23.83 -5.69
N MET A 173 -10.18 -22.68 -5.62
CA MET A 173 -10.81 -21.40 -5.96
C MET A 173 -11.24 -21.29 -7.43
N ARG A 174 -10.39 -21.79 -8.35
CA ARG A 174 -10.75 -21.88 -9.77
C ARG A 174 -12.02 -22.70 -9.99
N ASN A 175 -12.11 -23.86 -9.35
CA ASN A 175 -13.30 -24.72 -9.41
C ASN A 175 -14.53 -24.01 -8.83
N PHE A 176 -14.37 -23.31 -7.71
CA PHE A 176 -15.44 -22.54 -7.07
C PHE A 176 -16.01 -21.44 -7.99
N TYR A 177 -15.17 -20.75 -8.76
CA TYR A 177 -15.62 -19.67 -9.64
C TYR A 177 -16.10 -20.15 -11.02
N SER A 178 -15.87 -21.42 -11.41
CA SER A 178 -16.25 -21.94 -12.73
C SER A 178 -17.72 -21.76 -13.10
N PRO A 179 -18.71 -21.84 -12.17
CA PRO A 179 -20.12 -21.62 -12.48
C PRO A 179 -20.46 -20.21 -12.96
N LEU A 180 -19.64 -19.21 -12.66
CA LEU A 180 -19.89 -17.85 -13.10
C LEU A 180 -19.87 -17.74 -14.62
N LYS A 181 -19.07 -18.55 -15.32
CA LYS A 181 -19.05 -18.64 -16.78
C LYS A 181 -20.31 -19.31 -17.32
N ASP A 182 -20.69 -20.42 -16.72
CA ASP A 182 -21.84 -21.21 -17.17
C ASP A 182 -23.17 -20.47 -16.96
N CYS A 183 -23.20 -19.52 -16.03
CA CYS A 183 -24.35 -18.71 -15.68
C CYS A 183 -24.35 -17.32 -16.33
N GLU A 184 -23.51 -17.04 -17.32
CA GLU A 184 -23.32 -15.70 -17.90
C GLU A 184 -24.65 -14.99 -18.23
N SER A 185 -25.59 -15.67 -18.91
CA SER A 185 -26.90 -15.12 -19.25
C SER A 185 -27.79 -14.82 -18.02
N MET A 186 -27.48 -15.37 -16.86
CA MET A 186 -28.20 -15.20 -15.60
C MET A 186 -27.57 -14.13 -14.68
N LEU A 187 -26.45 -13.53 -15.10
CA LEU A 187 -25.70 -12.56 -14.31
C LEU A 187 -25.86 -11.14 -14.87
N ARG A 188 -26.26 -10.21 -14.01
CA ARG A 188 -26.34 -8.78 -14.30
C ARG A 188 -24.99 -8.09 -14.12
N PHE A 189 -24.26 -8.49 -13.07
CA PHE A 189 -23.01 -7.85 -12.68
C PHE A 189 -22.21 -8.79 -11.78
N VAL A 190 -20.92 -8.88 -12.03
CA VAL A 190 -19.95 -9.63 -11.21
C VAL A 190 -18.79 -8.72 -10.88
N PHE A 191 -18.51 -8.52 -9.60
CA PHE A 191 -17.40 -7.70 -9.16
C PHE A 191 -16.52 -8.46 -8.17
N LEU A 192 -15.24 -8.53 -8.49
CA LEU A 192 -14.23 -9.16 -7.64
C LEU A 192 -13.21 -8.13 -7.20
N THR A 193 -12.83 -8.17 -5.93
CA THR A 193 -11.77 -7.31 -5.42
C THR A 193 -10.84 -8.04 -4.47
N GLY A 194 -9.58 -7.59 -4.46
CA GLY A 194 -8.49 -8.11 -3.63
C GLY A 194 -7.30 -7.18 -3.57
N ILE A 195 -6.20 -7.65 -3.00
CA ILE A 195 -4.94 -6.91 -2.90
C ILE A 195 -4.07 -7.25 -4.10
N THR A 196 -3.82 -8.53 -4.32
CA THR A 196 -2.90 -9.05 -5.33
C THR A 196 -3.62 -9.48 -6.60
N LYS A 197 -2.86 -9.57 -7.67
CA LYS A 197 -3.32 -10.20 -8.91
C LYS A 197 -2.75 -11.61 -8.94
N PHE A 198 -3.52 -12.58 -8.46
CA PHE A 198 -3.23 -13.96 -8.80
C PHE A 198 -3.56 -14.20 -10.28
N SER A 199 -2.79 -15.04 -10.94
CA SER A 199 -2.86 -15.24 -12.38
C SER A 199 -4.30 -15.36 -12.89
N GLN A 200 -4.73 -14.39 -13.66
CA GLN A 200 -6.01 -14.44 -14.38
C GLN A 200 -6.10 -15.72 -15.21
N LEU A 201 -4.96 -16.26 -15.65
CA LEU A 201 -4.88 -17.51 -16.40
C LEU A 201 -5.21 -18.74 -15.55
N SER A 202 -5.06 -18.69 -14.23
CA SER A 202 -5.28 -19.88 -13.37
C SER A 202 -6.63 -19.88 -12.66
N ILE A 203 -7.08 -18.76 -12.12
CA ILE A 203 -8.38 -18.66 -11.42
C ILE A 203 -9.49 -18.24 -12.39
N PHE A 204 -9.18 -17.32 -13.29
CA PHE A 204 -10.13 -16.73 -14.22
C PHE A 204 -9.93 -17.17 -15.67
N SER A 205 -9.14 -18.22 -15.93
CA SER A 205 -8.99 -18.78 -17.29
C SER A 205 -10.33 -19.18 -17.90
N GLU A 206 -11.31 -19.47 -17.07
CA GLU A 206 -12.68 -19.74 -17.46
C GLU A 206 -13.47 -18.43 -17.72
N LEU A 207 -13.09 -17.29 -17.11
CA LEU A 207 -13.76 -15.99 -17.23
C LEU A 207 -12.97 -15.06 -18.16
N ASN A 208 -12.90 -15.43 -19.46
CA ASN A 208 -12.16 -14.65 -20.47
C ASN A 208 -12.68 -13.20 -20.64
N ASN A 209 -13.82 -12.88 -20.07
CA ASN A 209 -14.54 -11.61 -20.22
C ASN A 209 -14.31 -10.66 -19.03
N ILE A 210 -13.45 -11.00 -18.08
CA ILE A 210 -13.20 -10.13 -16.92
C ILE A 210 -12.46 -8.86 -17.36
N LYS A 211 -13.09 -7.71 -17.14
CA LYS A 211 -12.47 -6.40 -17.33
C LYS A 211 -11.69 -6.03 -16.07
N ASN A 212 -10.35 -6.04 -16.16
CA ASN A 212 -9.48 -5.56 -15.10
C ASN A 212 -9.40 -4.03 -15.14
N VAL A 213 -10.08 -3.37 -14.20
CA VAL A 213 -10.14 -1.91 -14.11
C VAL A 213 -9.10 -1.30 -13.17
N SER A 214 -8.18 -2.11 -12.64
CA SER A 214 -7.21 -1.66 -11.64
C SER A 214 -6.28 -0.54 -12.15
N MET A 215 -5.98 -0.53 -13.45
CA MET A 215 -5.16 0.49 -14.10
C MET A 215 -5.91 1.30 -15.15
N ASP A 216 -7.23 1.25 -15.16
CA ASP A 216 -8.05 2.05 -16.09
C ASP A 216 -8.21 3.47 -15.54
N GLU A 217 -7.86 4.46 -16.35
CA GLU A 217 -7.89 5.89 -15.99
C GLU A 217 -9.26 6.35 -15.45
N PRO A 218 -10.42 5.98 -16.04
CA PRO A 218 -11.73 6.36 -15.53
C PRO A 218 -12.02 5.88 -14.10
N TYR A 219 -11.31 4.85 -13.61
CA TYR A 219 -11.49 4.27 -12.28
C TYR A 219 -10.30 4.50 -11.35
N ALA A 220 -9.38 5.40 -11.70
CA ALA A 220 -8.21 5.67 -10.88
C ALA A 220 -8.56 6.15 -9.47
N GLY A 221 -9.59 6.99 -9.34
CA GLY A 221 -10.06 7.56 -8.08
C GLY A 221 -11.20 6.80 -7.40
N ILE A 222 -11.60 5.61 -7.88
CA ILE A 222 -12.73 4.83 -7.32
C ILE A 222 -12.51 4.41 -5.86
N CYS A 223 -11.25 4.23 -5.47
CA CYS A 223 -10.79 4.01 -4.10
C CYS A 223 -9.71 5.02 -3.76
N GLY A 224 -9.59 5.39 -2.49
CA GLY A 224 -8.73 6.48 -2.05
C GLY A 224 -9.50 7.80 -2.00
N ILE A 225 -8.84 8.87 -1.57
CA ILE A 225 -9.39 10.23 -1.51
C ILE A 225 -8.53 11.11 -2.41
N THR A 226 -9.11 11.77 -3.39
CA THR A 226 -8.39 12.69 -4.27
C THR A 226 -8.16 14.03 -3.58
N LYS A 227 -7.18 14.80 -4.06
CA LYS A 227 -6.95 16.17 -3.56
C LYS A 227 -8.19 17.06 -3.69
N GLU A 228 -8.95 16.91 -4.77
CA GLU A 228 -10.18 17.68 -4.97
C GLU A 228 -11.24 17.31 -3.91
N GLU A 229 -11.44 16.03 -3.64
CA GLU A 229 -12.35 15.57 -2.60
C GLU A 229 -11.92 16.03 -1.21
N LEU A 230 -10.62 15.96 -0.89
CA LEU A 230 -10.07 16.51 0.35
C LEU A 230 -10.40 18.01 0.51
N LEU A 231 -10.12 18.81 -0.51
CA LEU A 231 -10.31 20.25 -0.44
C LEU A 231 -11.77 20.68 -0.42
N THR A 232 -12.67 19.91 -1.05
CA THR A 232 -14.11 20.24 -1.17
C THR A 232 -14.96 19.65 -0.06
N GLN A 233 -14.70 18.40 0.35
CA GLN A 233 -15.53 17.67 1.31
C GLN A 233 -14.99 17.70 2.74
N MET A 234 -13.68 18.00 2.94
CA MET A 234 -12.99 17.99 4.22
C MET A 234 -12.35 19.34 4.57
N SER A 235 -12.87 20.45 4.00
CA SER A 235 -12.31 21.78 4.17
C SER A 235 -12.28 22.25 5.64
N ASP A 236 -13.35 21.96 6.38
CA ASP A 236 -13.46 22.33 7.80
C ASP A 236 -12.50 21.48 8.67
N ASP A 237 -12.35 20.20 8.32
CA ASP A 237 -11.43 19.27 9.00
C ASP A 237 -9.97 19.71 8.84
N ILE A 238 -9.59 20.21 7.64
CA ILE A 238 -8.24 20.77 7.40
C ILE A 238 -8.01 22.00 8.30
N ASN A 239 -8.99 22.88 8.44
CA ASN A 239 -8.86 24.09 9.27
C ASN A 239 -8.70 23.71 10.76
N GLU A 240 -9.50 22.75 11.26
CA GLU A 240 -9.40 22.27 12.64
C GLU A 240 -8.04 21.62 12.91
N LEU A 241 -7.55 20.79 11.98
CA LEU A 241 -6.23 20.18 12.09
C LEU A 241 -5.11 21.23 12.06
N ALA A 242 -5.23 22.28 11.22
CA ALA A 242 -4.28 23.38 11.15
C ALA A 242 -4.16 24.12 12.49
N GLU A 243 -5.31 24.42 13.13
CA GLU A 243 -5.35 25.02 14.47
C GLU A 243 -4.69 24.13 15.52
N HIS A 244 -4.96 22.83 15.48
CA HIS A 244 -4.41 21.86 16.42
C HIS A 244 -2.90 21.68 16.30
N LEU A 245 -2.38 21.68 15.06
CA LEU A 245 -0.95 21.56 14.76
C LEU A 245 -0.18 22.89 14.84
N GLU A 246 -0.87 24.01 15.10
CA GLU A 246 -0.29 25.38 15.06
C GLU A 246 0.37 25.72 13.71
N LEU A 247 -0.21 25.23 12.60
CA LEU A 247 0.24 25.44 11.22
C LEU A 247 -0.75 26.31 10.44
N SER A 248 -0.27 26.93 9.36
CA SER A 248 -1.18 27.49 8.37
C SER A 248 -1.95 26.39 7.62
N ARG A 249 -3.08 26.74 7.01
CA ARG A 249 -3.85 25.81 6.19
C ARG A 249 -3.02 25.21 5.06
N GLU A 250 -2.19 26.02 4.41
CA GLU A 250 -1.32 25.60 3.31
C GLU A 250 -0.25 24.63 3.78
N GLU A 251 0.38 24.89 4.92
CA GLU A 251 1.34 23.98 5.53
C GLU A 251 0.68 22.66 5.94
N THR A 252 -0.51 22.71 6.52
CA THR A 252 -1.26 21.50 6.88
C THR A 252 -1.60 20.64 5.66
N ILE A 253 -2.04 21.27 4.55
CA ILE A 253 -2.30 20.55 3.29
C ILE A 253 -1.00 19.92 2.78
N GLN A 254 0.13 20.60 2.88
CA GLN A 254 1.42 20.07 2.45
C GLN A 254 1.84 18.88 3.32
N GLU A 255 1.72 18.99 4.64
CA GLU A 255 2.01 17.88 5.58
C GLU A 255 1.12 16.65 5.30
N LEU A 256 -0.19 16.84 5.08
CA LEU A 256 -1.09 15.77 4.71
C LEU A 256 -0.68 15.09 3.39
N LYS A 257 -0.24 15.89 2.41
CA LYS A 257 0.24 15.36 1.13
C LYS A 257 1.52 14.55 1.30
N ASP A 258 2.48 15.08 2.02
CA ASP A 258 3.78 14.44 2.22
C ASP A 258 3.64 13.12 2.98
N HIS A 259 2.65 13.03 3.90
CA HIS A 259 2.46 11.85 4.73
C HIS A 259 1.52 10.80 4.12
N TYR A 260 0.41 11.18 3.45
CA TYR A 260 -0.66 10.23 3.11
C TYR A 260 -1.07 10.19 1.64
N ASP A 261 -0.60 11.14 0.82
CA ASP A 261 -0.90 11.24 -0.62
C ASP A 261 0.09 10.42 -1.47
N GLY A 262 0.05 10.66 -2.76
CA GLY A 262 1.06 10.24 -3.71
C GLY A 262 0.86 8.87 -4.32
N TYR A 263 -0.26 8.19 -4.08
CA TYR A 263 -0.58 6.95 -4.77
C TYR A 263 -1.16 7.21 -6.16
N HIS A 264 -0.60 6.52 -7.16
CA HIS A 264 -1.14 6.46 -8.51
C HIS A 264 -1.40 5.00 -8.91
N PHE A 265 -2.58 4.74 -9.45
CA PHE A 265 -2.96 3.40 -9.92
C PHE A 265 -2.96 3.27 -11.44
N CYS A 266 -2.79 4.36 -12.16
CA CYS A 266 -2.47 4.43 -13.58
C CYS A 266 -1.68 5.71 -13.85
N TRP A 267 -1.26 5.94 -15.10
CA TRP A 267 -0.55 7.15 -15.46
C TRP A 267 -0.94 7.64 -16.86
N PRO A 268 -1.32 8.93 -17.01
CA PRO A 268 -1.50 9.91 -15.93
C PRO A 268 -2.78 9.66 -15.14
N SER A 269 -2.78 10.02 -13.86
CA SER A 269 -3.98 10.06 -13.01
C SER A 269 -3.78 11.07 -11.87
N PRO A 270 -4.85 11.51 -11.18
CA PRO A 270 -4.67 12.26 -9.94
C PRO A 270 -4.01 11.38 -8.86
N ASP A 271 -3.26 12.02 -7.98
CA ASP A 271 -2.83 11.44 -6.71
C ASP A 271 -4.04 11.08 -5.85
N VAL A 272 -3.93 10.02 -5.06
CA VAL A 272 -4.93 9.69 -4.05
C VAL A 272 -4.27 9.44 -2.70
N PHE A 273 -4.91 9.99 -1.67
CA PHE A 273 -4.58 9.75 -0.28
C PHE A 273 -5.02 8.36 0.16
N ASN A 274 -4.29 7.75 1.09
CA ASN A 274 -4.77 6.60 1.82
C ASN A 274 -5.95 7.02 2.73
N PRO A 275 -7.18 6.52 2.51
CA PRO A 275 -8.32 6.96 3.30
C PRO A 275 -8.23 6.62 4.78
N TYR A 276 -7.65 5.46 5.10
CA TYR A 276 -7.53 5.02 6.49
C TYR A 276 -6.61 5.93 7.29
N SER A 277 -5.42 6.21 6.76
CA SER A 277 -4.46 7.08 7.43
C SER A 277 -4.96 8.52 7.54
N LEU A 278 -5.54 9.04 6.45
CA LEU A 278 -6.08 10.39 6.44
C LEU A 278 -7.22 10.58 7.45
N LEU A 279 -8.17 9.63 7.53
CA LEU A 279 -9.29 9.73 8.47
C LEU A 279 -8.85 9.57 9.93
N ASN A 280 -7.87 8.71 10.22
CA ASN A 280 -7.30 8.62 11.56
C ASN A 280 -6.58 9.91 11.95
N CYS A 281 -5.79 10.50 11.05
CA CYS A 281 -5.14 11.79 11.28
C CYS A 281 -6.14 12.89 11.68
N PHE A 282 -7.26 13.00 10.98
CA PHE A 282 -8.30 13.96 11.33
C PHE A 282 -9.03 13.59 12.63
N ALA A 283 -9.19 12.30 12.95
CA ALA A 283 -9.84 11.87 14.18
C ALA A 283 -9.00 12.15 15.42
N ASP A 284 -7.69 11.89 15.32
CA ASP A 284 -6.75 12.02 16.43
C ASP A 284 -6.18 13.45 16.53
N GLY A 285 -6.23 14.24 15.44
CA GLY A 285 -5.64 15.57 15.36
C GLY A 285 -4.10 15.54 15.25
N GLU A 286 -3.52 14.42 14.87
CA GLU A 286 -2.07 14.21 14.82
C GLU A 286 -1.65 13.61 13.48
N ILE A 287 -0.43 13.93 13.03
CA ILE A 287 0.19 13.30 11.87
C ILE A 287 1.08 12.16 12.38
N ASP A 288 0.66 10.91 12.11
CA ASP A 288 1.37 9.70 12.54
C ASP A 288 1.26 8.58 11.47
N SER A 289 1.96 7.46 11.69
CA SER A 289 1.94 6.29 10.81
C SER A 289 0.83 5.32 11.21
N TYR A 290 -0.35 5.46 10.63
CA TYR A 290 -1.54 4.65 10.93
C TYR A 290 -1.59 3.33 10.16
N TRP A 291 -1.11 3.31 8.92
CA TRP A 291 -1.21 2.14 8.04
C TRP A 291 -0.41 0.94 8.56
N PHE A 292 0.81 1.18 9.06
CA PHE A 292 1.68 0.14 9.63
C PHE A 292 1.24 -0.38 11.00
N GLY A 293 0.48 0.38 11.77
CA GLY A 293 -0.07 -0.03 13.06
C GLY A 293 -0.95 -1.29 13.00
N THR A 294 -1.32 -1.75 11.81
CA THR A 294 -2.22 -2.89 11.60
C THR A 294 -1.52 -4.23 11.31
N GLY A 295 -0.21 -4.29 11.31
CA GLY A 295 0.55 -5.53 11.16
C GLY A 295 1.95 -5.36 10.59
N THR A 296 2.92 -6.02 11.20
CA THR A 296 4.30 -6.04 10.73
C THR A 296 4.39 -6.80 9.40
N PRO A 297 5.06 -6.28 8.37
CA PRO A 297 5.15 -6.93 7.07
C PRO A 297 6.18 -8.08 7.04
N THR A 298 6.07 -9.02 7.99
CA THR A 298 7.03 -10.14 8.13
C THR A 298 7.16 -10.93 6.81
N TYR A 299 6.05 -11.15 6.14
CA TYR A 299 6.04 -11.81 4.83
C TYR A 299 6.86 -11.01 3.81
N LEU A 300 6.66 -9.70 3.71
CA LEU A 300 7.41 -8.83 2.80
C LEU A 300 8.91 -8.87 3.09
N ILE A 301 9.31 -8.81 4.36
CA ILE A 301 10.72 -8.85 4.76
C ILE A 301 11.39 -10.18 4.35
N ASN A 302 10.67 -11.29 4.52
CA ASN A 302 11.15 -12.60 4.07
C ASN A 302 11.29 -12.65 2.55
N MET A 303 10.33 -12.08 1.82
CA MET A 303 10.38 -12.00 0.35
C MET A 303 11.51 -11.09 -0.13
N MET A 304 11.77 -9.94 0.53
CA MET A 304 12.91 -9.08 0.20
C MET A 304 14.23 -9.86 0.29
N ARG A 305 14.40 -10.67 1.34
CA ARG A 305 15.57 -11.55 1.48
C ARG A 305 15.66 -12.62 0.40
N GLN A 306 14.53 -13.26 0.07
CA GLN A 306 14.47 -14.31 -0.95
C GLN A 306 14.83 -13.80 -2.34
N TYR A 307 14.50 -12.56 -2.66
CA TYR A 307 14.78 -11.92 -3.95
C TYR A 307 16.02 -11.03 -3.95
N ASP A 308 16.85 -11.08 -2.88
CA ASP A 308 18.05 -10.25 -2.71
C ASP A 308 17.79 -8.74 -2.92
N PHE A 309 16.59 -8.29 -2.53
CA PHE A 309 16.17 -6.90 -2.64
C PHE A 309 16.54 -6.14 -1.38
N LEU A 310 17.34 -5.10 -1.54
CA LEU A 310 17.91 -4.37 -0.40
C LEU A 310 17.04 -3.17 0.01
N PRO A 311 17.03 -2.77 1.30
CA PRO A 311 16.35 -1.55 1.75
C PRO A 311 16.73 -0.29 0.95
N ALA A 312 17.99 -0.16 0.54
CA ALA A 312 18.46 0.97 -0.25
C ALA A 312 17.79 1.04 -1.64
N ASP A 313 17.44 -0.12 -2.24
CA ASP A 313 16.78 -0.16 -3.54
C ASP A 313 15.38 0.49 -3.51
N LEU A 314 14.74 0.54 -2.33
CA LEU A 314 13.46 1.23 -2.12
C LEU A 314 13.59 2.76 -2.15
N GLY A 315 14.77 3.29 -1.92
CA GLY A 315 15.04 4.73 -1.96
C GLY A 315 15.20 5.28 -3.36
N GLU A 316 15.45 4.41 -4.35
CA GLU A 316 15.62 4.78 -5.74
C GLU A 316 14.32 4.69 -6.53
N THR A 317 14.26 5.39 -7.66
CA THR A 317 13.21 5.20 -8.66
C THR A 317 13.48 3.90 -9.42
N ILE A 318 12.50 2.98 -9.36
CA ILE A 318 12.57 1.69 -10.03
C ILE A 318 11.96 1.84 -11.42
N GLU A 319 12.77 1.71 -12.47
CA GLU A 319 12.28 1.70 -13.86
C GLU A 319 11.90 0.28 -14.27
N VAL A 320 10.67 0.10 -14.75
CA VAL A 320 10.10 -1.24 -14.96
C VAL A 320 9.05 -1.25 -16.07
N ASP A 321 9.00 -2.34 -16.85
CA ASP A 321 7.89 -2.57 -17.80
C ASP A 321 6.59 -2.92 -17.06
N LYS A 322 5.45 -2.55 -17.63
CA LYS A 322 4.13 -2.88 -17.07
C LYS A 322 3.98 -4.37 -16.74
N LYS A 323 4.52 -5.24 -17.57
CA LYS A 323 4.42 -6.70 -17.38
C LYS A 323 5.14 -7.19 -16.12
N ASP A 324 6.16 -6.46 -15.66
CA ASP A 324 6.99 -6.89 -14.54
C ASP A 324 6.36 -6.48 -13.20
N PHE A 325 5.75 -5.30 -13.09
CA PHE A 325 5.13 -4.88 -11.82
C PHE A 325 3.65 -5.22 -11.70
N ASP A 326 2.96 -5.38 -12.84
CA ASP A 326 1.55 -5.80 -12.90
C ASP A 326 1.41 -7.33 -13.05
N ALA A 327 2.52 -8.07 -12.87
CA ALA A 327 2.56 -9.52 -12.94
C ALA A 327 1.79 -10.18 -11.78
N PRO A 328 1.26 -11.39 -12.01
CA PRO A 328 0.73 -12.22 -10.94
C PRO A 328 1.82 -12.56 -9.91
N THR A 329 1.48 -12.51 -8.62
CA THR A 329 2.47 -12.75 -7.55
C THR A 329 3.00 -14.18 -7.52
N GLU A 330 2.26 -15.17 -8.01
CA GLU A 330 2.72 -16.56 -8.10
C GLU A 330 3.74 -16.83 -9.23
N THR A 331 3.82 -15.94 -10.21
CA THR A 331 4.75 -16.06 -11.35
C THR A 331 5.83 -14.98 -11.34
N MET A 332 5.89 -14.18 -10.27
CA MET A 332 6.86 -13.09 -10.17
C MET A 332 8.29 -13.63 -10.15
N THR A 333 9.16 -12.98 -10.91
CA THR A 333 10.61 -13.24 -10.95
C THR A 333 11.41 -12.25 -10.11
N THR A 334 10.75 -11.17 -9.68
CA THR A 334 11.26 -10.13 -8.80
C THR A 334 10.21 -9.81 -7.73
N ILE A 335 10.59 -9.10 -6.67
CA ILE A 335 9.65 -8.69 -5.61
C ILE A 335 8.74 -7.52 -6.04
N ILE A 336 8.99 -6.86 -7.15
CA ILE A 336 8.32 -5.62 -7.55
C ILE A 336 6.80 -5.76 -7.66
N PRO A 337 6.24 -6.86 -8.23
CA PRO A 337 4.78 -7.05 -8.24
C PRO A 337 4.17 -7.03 -6.84
N LEU A 338 4.81 -7.68 -5.87
CA LEU A 338 4.35 -7.72 -4.49
C LEU A 338 4.40 -6.32 -3.85
N LEU A 339 5.50 -5.58 -4.03
CA LEU A 339 5.65 -4.22 -3.50
C LEU A 339 4.58 -3.27 -4.06
N TYR A 340 4.33 -3.32 -5.37
CA TYR A 340 3.34 -2.47 -6.02
C TYR A 340 1.90 -2.81 -5.60
N GLN A 341 1.52 -4.08 -5.69
CA GLN A 341 0.15 -4.52 -5.40
C GLN A 341 -0.21 -4.37 -3.92
N SER A 342 0.79 -4.54 -3.03
CA SER A 342 0.60 -4.30 -1.59
C SER A 342 0.63 -2.82 -1.20
N GLY A 343 1.05 -1.92 -2.10
CA GLY A 343 1.05 -0.47 -1.87
C GLY A 343 2.32 0.08 -1.20
N TYR A 344 3.40 -0.69 -1.17
CA TYR A 344 4.70 -0.18 -0.70
C TYR A 344 5.39 0.71 -1.74
N VAL A 345 5.19 0.44 -3.02
CA VAL A 345 5.59 1.34 -4.10
C VAL A 345 4.38 1.68 -4.98
N THR A 346 4.47 2.80 -5.68
CA THR A 346 3.42 3.30 -6.56
C THR A 346 4.02 3.87 -7.84
N ILE A 347 3.20 4.12 -8.86
CA ILE A 347 3.62 4.77 -10.09
C ILE A 347 3.91 6.25 -9.80
N LYS A 348 5.10 6.73 -10.16
CA LYS A 348 5.49 8.15 -10.07
C LYS A 348 5.75 8.79 -11.43
N GLY A 349 5.80 7.99 -12.49
CA GLY A 349 6.02 8.47 -13.84
C GLY A 349 5.89 7.39 -14.90
N TYR A 350 5.88 7.82 -16.15
CA TYR A 350 5.90 6.97 -17.32
C TYR A 350 6.69 7.65 -18.44
N ASP A 351 7.76 7.01 -18.89
CA ASP A 351 8.53 7.49 -20.01
C ASP A 351 7.98 6.92 -21.34
N LYS A 352 7.40 7.80 -22.16
CA LYS A 352 6.76 7.41 -23.43
C LYS A 352 7.74 6.79 -24.45
N PRO A 353 8.99 7.29 -24.61
CA PRO A 353 9.96 6.71 -25.53
C PRO A 353 10.35 5.27 -25.17
N THR A 354 10.69 5.00 -23.93
CA THR A 354 11.12 3.67 -23.46
C THR A 354 9.95 2.76 -23.07
N LYS A 355 8.75 3.34 -22.84
CA LYS A 355 7.55 2.68 -22.30
C LYS A 355 7.75 2.11 -20.88
N LEU A 356 8.71 2.65 -20.14
CA LEU A 356 8.97 2.26 -18.76
C LEU A 356 8.15 3.11 -17.79
N TYR A 357 7.65 2.46 -16.76
CA TYR A 357 7.06 3.10 -15.60
C TYR A 357 8.13 3.36 -14.55
N GLN A 358 7.99 4.45 -13.85
CA GLN A 358 8.83 4.82 -12.72
C GLN A 358 8.06 4.55 -11.44
N LEU A 359 8.56 3.63 -10.62
CA LEU A 359 7.98 3.29 -9.33
C LEU A 359 8.85 3.83 -8.20
N ALA A 360 8.22 4.32 -7.13
CA ALA A 360 8.90 4.72 -5.90
C ALA A 360 7.96 4.59 -4.70
N LEU A 361 8.48 4.80 -3.49
CA LEU A 361 7.67 4.90 -2.27
C LEU A 361 6.62 6.01 -2.44
N PRO A 362 5.36 5.79 -2.04
CA PRO A 362 4.30 6.79 -2.24
C PRO A 362 4.51 8.06 -1.43
N ASN A 363 4.84 7.94 -0.14
CA ASN A 363 4.85 9.02 0.82
C ASN A 363 5.71 8.72 2.06
N GLN A 364 5.74 9.67 3.00
CA GLN A 364 6.54 9.55 4.23
C GLN A 364 6.00 8.47 5.18
N GLU A 365 4.69 8.29 5.30
CA GLU A 365 4.12 7.24 6.15
C GLU A 365 4.67 5.87 5.77
N ILE A 366 4.66 5.55 4.47
CA ILE A 366 5.17 4.26 3.97
C ILE A 366 6.68 4.18 4.14
N ARG A 367 7.41 5.25 3.87
CA ARG A 367 8.86 5.29 4.06
C ARG A 367 9.24 5.00 5.50
N VAL A 368 8.70 5.76 6.44
CA VAL A 368 9.01 5.65 7.88
C VAL A 368 8.57 4.29 8.42
N GLY A 369 7.34 3.87 8.11
CA GLY A 369 6.80 2.60 8.60
C GLY A 369 7.57 1.39 8.07
N LEU A 370 7.96 1.39 6.79
CA LEU A 370 8.70 0.29 6.18
C LEU A 370 10.12 0.20 6.76
N TYR A 371 10.87 1.30 6.77
CA TYR A 371 12.22 1.28 7.35
C TYR A 371 12.21 1.01 8.85
N GLY A 372 11.23 1.53 9.60
CA GLY A 372 11.02 1.21 11.00
C GLY A 372 10.76 -0.29 11.24
N SER A 373 10.03 -0.93 10.33
CA SER A 373 9.77 -2.38 10.37
C SER A 373 10.99 -3.22 9.97
N LEU A 374 11.87 -2.69 9.11
CA LEU A 374 13.11 -3.36 8.70
C LEU A 374 14.21 -3.27 9.77
N LEU A 375 14.27 -2.17 10.51
CA LEU A 375 15.35 -1.90 11.48
C LEU A 375 15.58 -3.03 12.49
N PRO A 376 14.56 -3.66 13.13
CA PRO A 376 14.76 -4.79 14.05
C PRO A 376 15.42 -6.02 13.42
N HIS A 377 15.31 -6.18 12.11
CA HIS A 377 15.90 -7.31 11.38
C HIS A 377 17.38 -7.10 11.06
N TYR A 378 17.86 -5.86 11.18
CA TYR A 378 19.25 -5.48 10.99
C TYR A 378 19.96 -5.21 12.34
N LEU A 379 19.20 -4.85 13.38
CA LEU A 379 19.70 -4.52 14.72
C LEU A 379 18.97 -5.34 15.78
N THR A 380 19.25 -6.63 15.86
CA THR A 380 18.68 -7.51 16.89
C THR A 380 18.89 -6.93 18.29
N ASP A 381 17.84 -6.91 19.12
CA ASP A 381 17.81 -6.45 20.51
C ASP A 381 18.18 -4.95 20.77
N LYS A 382 18.48 -4.17 19.73
CA LYS A 382 18.91 -2.76 19.86
C LYS A 382 18.00 -1.75 19.15
N SER A 383 16.91 -2.18 18.54
CA SER A 383 16.02 -1.30 17.74
C SER A 383 15.43 -0.13 18.54
N ALA A 384 15.01 -0.36 19.79
CA ALA A 384 14.50 0.71 20.66
C ALA A 384 15.57 1.78 20.97
N LYS A 385 16.82 1.36 21.18
CA LYS A 385 17.95 2.27 21.39
C LYS A 385 18.29 3.01 20.10
N ALA A 386 18.20 2.36 18.94
CA ALA A 386 18.39 2.98 17.64
C ALA A 386 17.36 4.09 17.40
N ASN A 387 16.06 3.85 17.65
CA ASN A 387 15.02 4.86 17.52
C ASN A 387 15.29 6.10 18.40
N THR A 388 15.73 5.87 19.66
CA THR A 388 16.12 6.97 20.54
C THR A 388 17.33 7.73 20.02
N THR A 389 18.31 7.04 19.44
CA THR A 389 19.49 7.65 18.81
C THR A 389 19.10 8.49 17.62
N ILE A 390 18.25 7.97 16.72
CA ILE A 390 17.73 8.68 15.54
C ILE A 390 16.99 9.96 15.96
N ALA A 391 16.10 9.86 16.96
CA ALA A 391 15.37 11.01 17.50
C ALA A 391 16.29 12.11 18.04
N LYS A 392 17.32 11.75 18.81
CA LYS A 392 18.30 12.72 19.31
C LYS A 392 19.19 13.28 18.19
N MET A 393 19.57 12.43 17.24
CA MET A 393 20.34 12.80 16.06
C MET A 393 19.61 13.85 15.21
N SER A 394 18.31 13.71 15.03
CA SER A 394 17.50 14.67 14.28
C SER A 394 17.55 16.09 14.85
N VAL A 395 17.56 16.21 16.18
CA VAL A 395 17.68 17.52 16.86
C VAL A 395 19.06 18.16 16.61
N LEU A 396 20.12 17.36 16.62
CA LEU A 396 21.48 17.83 16.35
C LEU A 396 21.65 18.24 14.89
N VAL A 397 21.14 17.44 13.96
CA VAL A 397 21.14 17.74 12.51
C VAL A 397 20.40 19.05 12.22
N LYS A 398 19.21 19.27 12.80
CA LYS A 398 18.45 20.53 12.66
C LYS A 398 19.21 21.75 13.21
N LYS A 399 20.07 21.55 14.21
CA LYS A 399 20.95 22.60 14.74
C LYS A 399 22.22 22.83 13.92
N GLY A 400 22.47 21.99 12.93
CA GLY A 400 23.71 22.00 12.15
C GLY A 400 24.92 21.40 12.87
N ASP A 401 24.72 20.76 14.02
CA ASP A 401 25.79 20.14 14.83
C ASP A 401 26.02 18.68 14.37
N MET A 402 26.63 18.55 13.20
CA MET A 402 26.90 17.25 12.60
C MET A 402 27.94 16.44 13.34
N ASP A 403 28.95 17.10 13.98
CA ASP A 403 29.95 16.41 14.79
C ASP A 403 29.28 15.70 15.97
N ALA A 404 28.44 16.40 16.75
CA ALA A 404 27.70 15.78 17.83
C ALA A 404 26.74 14.68 17.37
N ALA A 405 26.11 14.85 16.19
CA ALA A 405 25.22 13.85 15.61
C ALA A 405 25.98 12.55 15.26
N PHE A 406 27.17 12.67 14.66
CA PHE A 406 28.00 11.50 14.35
C PHE A 406 28.68 10.88 15.59
N CYS A 407 29.07 11.67 16.57
CA CYS A 407 29.49 11.13 17.87
C CYS A 407 28.41 10.26 18.50
N LEU A 408 27.17 10.74 18.55
CA LEU A 408 26.04 9.99 19.08
C LEU A 408 25.76 8.71 18.29
N LEU A 409 25.89 8.74 16.96
CA LEU A 409 25.76 7.57 16.10
C LEU A 409 26.87 6.56 16.37
N ASN A 410 28.13 7.01 16.47
CA ASN A 410 29.27 6.15 16.77
C ASN A 410 29.11 5.47 18.14
N ASP A 411 28.77 6.23 19.20
CA ASP A 411 28.50 5.69 20.53
C ASP A 411 27.42 4.61 20.52
N PHE A 412 26.40 4.78 19.68
CA PHE A 412 25.37 3.75 19.49
C PHE A 412 25.95 2.52 18.78
N LEU A 413 26.67 2.68 17.68
CA LEU A 413 27.24 1.59 16.90
C LEU A 413 28.22 0.74 17.73
N GLU A 414 29.00 1.34 18.60
CA GLU A 414 29.89 0.63 19.55
C GLU A 414 29.12 -0.29 20.51
N THR A 415 27.83 -0.01 20.78
CA THR A 415 26.98 -0.86 21.63
C THR A 415 26.37 -2.05 20.91
N VAL A 416 26.43 -2.08 19.58
CA VAL A 416 25.87 -3.17 18.75
C VAL A 416 26.89 -4.29 18.68
N PRO A 417 26.57 -5.51 19.15
CA PRO A 417 27.50 -6.62 19.13
C PRO A 417 27.98 -6.94 17.71
N TYR A 418 29.25 -7.19 17.57
CA TYR A 418 29.81 -7.81 16.38
C TYR A 418 29.33 -9.26 16.31
N CYS A 419 28.64 -9.63 15.24
CA CYS A 419 28.22 -11.01 15.00
C CYS A 419 28.92 -11.53 13.75
N ASP A 420 29.60 -12.67 13.83
CA ASP A 420 30.32 -13.29 12.72
C ASP A 420 29.44 -13.54 11.48
N ASN A 421 28.14 -13.74 11.67
CA ASN A 421 27.16 -13.93 10.59
C ASN A 421 26.73 -12.62 9.90
N THR A 422 27.13 -11.45 10.43
CA THR A 422 26.84 -10.11 9.89
C THR A 422 28.05 -9.46 9.23
N ASN A 423 29.13 -10.21 9.04
CA ASN A 423 30.41 -9.75 8.50
C ASN A 423 30.36 -9.41 7.00
N TYR A 424 29.19 -9.11 6.52
CA TYR A 424 28.98 -8.67 5.14
C TYR A 424 28.94 -7.13 5.11
N GLU A 425 29.85 -6.53 4.37
CA GLU A 425 29.93 -5.07 4.17
C GLU A 425 28.53 -4.45 3.89
N GLY A 426 27.70 -5.17 3.12
CA GLY A 426 26.35 -4.79 2.82
C GLY A 426 25.40 -4.69 4.02
N HIS A 427 25.59 -5.47 5.10
CA HIS A 427 24.68 -5.42 6.26
C HIS A 427 24.76 -4.04 6.96
N TRP A 428 25.97 -3.57 7.23
CA TRP A 428 26.18 -2.28 7.89
C TRP A 428 25.80 -1.10 6.98
N GLN A 429 26.03 -1.24 5.66
CA GLN A 429 25.55 -0.28 4.69
C GLN A 429 24.04 -0.11 4.79
N GLN A 430 23.30 -1.22 4.78
CA GLN A 430 21.84 -1.19 4.88
C GLN A 430 21.37 -0.68 6.25
N THR A 431 22.05 -1.05 7.33
CA THR A 431 21.72 -0.56 8.69
C THR A 431 21.86 0.96 8.78
N LEU A 432 22.98 1.51 8.37
CA LEU A 432 23.20 2.96 8.36
C LEU A 432 22.20 3.65 7.42
N TYR A 433 21.97 3.08 6.24
CA TYR A 433 20.99 3.59 5.32
C TYR A 433 19.58 3.69 5.95
N ILE A 434 19.10 2.63 6.60
CA ILE A 434 17.80 2.63 7.29
C ILE A 434 17.78 3.72 8.38
N MET A 435 18.83 3.84 9.18
CA MET A 435 18.90 4.84 10.24
C MET A 435 18.85 6.27 9.70
N PHE A 436 19.55 6.56 8.60
CA PHE A 436 19.47 7.87 7.94
C PHE A 436 18.10 8.11 7.29
N ALA A 437 17.55 7.11 6.62
CA ALA A 437 16.22 7.22 6.00
C ALA A 437 15.11 7.53 7.03
N LEU A 438 15.24 7.01 8.25
CA LEU A 438 14.31 7.28 9.35
C LEU A 438 14.40 8.72 9.91
N LEU A 439 15.45 9.49 9.61
CA LEU A 439 15.50 10.92 9.93
C LEU A 439 14.40 11.71 9.20
N THR A 440 13.85 11.17 8.12
CA THR A 440 12.71 11.78 7.41
C THR A 440 11.50 11.97 8.33
N ASN A 441 11.30 11.11 9.33
CA ASN A 441 10.25 11.27 10.34
C ASN A 441 10.36 12.58 11.16
N TYR A 442 11.48 13.25 11.08
CA TYR A 442 11.76 14.50 11.81
C TYR A 442 11.89 15.69 10.87
N SER A 443 11.22 15.70 9.73
CA SER A 443 11.28 16.76 8.70
C SER A 443 12.71 17.02 8.19
N ILE A 444 13.50 15.97 8.03
CA ILE A 444 14.81 15.97 7.39
C ILE A 444 14.67 15.17 6.11
N HIS A 445 14.73 15.83 4.97
CA HIS A 445 14.64 15.13 3.69
C HIS A 445 15.91 14.32 3.44
N VAL A 446 15.77 13.02 3.13
CA VAL A 446 16.90 12.10 2.90
C VAL A 446 16.69 11.40 1.57
N GLU A 447 17.59 11.65 0.62
CA GLU A 447 17.65 10.96 -0.67
C GLU A 447 18.92 10.12 -0.76
N PRO A 448 18.80 8.83 -0.91
CA PRO A 448 19.95 7.97 -1.20
C PRO A 448 20.20 7.87 -2.70
N HIS A 449 21.46 7.75 -3.05
CA HIS A 449 21.89 7.37 -4.39
C HIS A 449 22.76 6.12 -4.28
N THR A 450 22.27 4.99 -4.80
CA THR A 450 23.04 3.75 -4.79
C THR A 450 23.63 3.50 -6.17
N ALA A 451 24.92 3.32 -6.26
CA ALA A 451 25.61 2.83 -7.44
C ALA A 451 26.55 1.69 -7.05
N LYS A 452 26.18 0.43 -7.38
CA LYS A 452 27.01 -0.79 -7.26
C LYS A 452 27.93 -0.80 -6.01
N GLY A 453 27.35 -1.00 -4.83
CA GLY A 453 28.10 -1.16 -3.58
C GLY A 453 28.57 0.13 -2.93
N ARG A 454 27.94 1.27 -3.25
CA ARG A 454 28.20 2.59 -2.64
C ARG A 454 26.87 3.16 -2.19
N ILE A 455 26.85 3.82 -1.05
CA ILE A 455 25.70 4.61 -0.60
C ILE A 455 26.17 6.05 -0.53
N ASP A 456 25.67 6.86 -1.45
CA ASP A 456 25.76 8.30 -1.38
C ASP A 456 24.44 8.80 -0.80
N ILE A 457 24.46 9.63 0.22
CA ILE A 457 23.28 10.14 0.89
C ILE A 457 23.26 11.65 0.79
N THR A 458 22.18 12.21 0.28
CA THR A 458 21.88 13.62 0.48
C THR A 458 20.87 13.78 1.60
N MET A 459 21.13 14.73 2.49
CA MET A 459 20.24 15.07 3.59
C MET A 459 20.00 16.57 3.57
N GLU A 460 18.73 16.97 3.55
CA GLU A 460 18.33 18.36 3.43
C GLU A 460 17.52 18.81 4.65
N THR A 461 17.95 19.94 5.24
CA THR A 461 17.23 20.68 6.27
C THR A 461 16.66 21.98 5.69
N ALA A 462 16.05 22.81 6.52
CA ALA A 462 15.48 24.09 6.06
C ALA A 462 16.50 24.97 5.33
N ASP A 463 17.76 24.98 5.76
CA ASP A 463 18.81 25.89 5.33
C ASP A 463 20.07 25.24 4.76
N THR A 464 20.22 23.94 4.94
CA THR A 464 21.49 23.23 4.62
C THR A 464 21.21 21.92 3.88
N ILE A 465 22.03 21.63 2.87
CA ILE A 465 22.11 20.34 2.18
C ILE A 465 23.43 19.68 2.56
N TYR A 466 23.36 18.48 3.12
CA TYR A 466 24.51 17.65 3.43
C TYR A 466 24.66 16.58 2.34
N VAL A 467 25.82 16.53 1.71
CA VAL A 467 26.19 15.51 0.72
C VAL A 467 27.20 14.58 1.36
N MET A 468 26.81 13.32 1.54
CA MET A 468 27.60 12.31 2.28
C MET A 468 28.01 11.17 1.36
N GLU A 469 29.25 10.76 1.42
CA GLU A 469 29.78 9.52 0.82
C GLU A 469 30.20 8.57 1.94
N LEU A 470 29.80 7.32 1.85
CA LEU A 470 30.11 6.29 2.84
C LEU A 470 31.12 5.28 2.28
N LYS A 471 32.18 5.03 3.04
CA LYS A 471 33.20 4.01 2.76
C LYS A 471 33.21 2.95 3.85
N PHE A 472 33.73 1.77 3.50
CA PHE A 472 33.92 0.65 4.41
C PHE A 472 35.37 0.22 4.43
N ASN A 473 35.95 0.13 5.64
CA ASN A 473 37.35 -0.25 5.88
C ASN A 473 38.34 0.56 5.03
N LYS A 474 38.06 1.87 4.85
CA LYS A 474 38.91 2.83 4.16
C LYS A 474 39.18 4.04 5.05
N SER A 475 38.93 5.27 4.55
CA SER A 475 39.02 6.47 5.35
C SER A 475 37.92 7.48 5.01
N ALA A 476 37.59 8.36 5.96
CA ALA A 476 36.67 9.47 5.76
C ALA A 476 37.23 10.50 4.76
N GLU A 477 38.57 10.63 4.70
CA GLU A 477 39.27 11.45 3.69
C GLU A 477 39.06 10.97 2.27
N GLU A 478 39.15 9.65 2.03
CA GLU A 478 38.91 9.07 0.71
C GLU A 478 37.45 9.27 0.28
N ALA A 479 36.51 9.16 1.22
CA ALA A 479 35.10 9.44 0.97
C ALA A 479 34.89 10.91 0.57
N LEU A 480 35.46 11.84 1.32
CA LEU A 480 35.36 13.28 1.04
C LEU A 480 36.00 13.63 -0.31
N ALA A 481 37.17 13.07 -0.61
CA ALA A 481 37.86 13.28 -1.89
C ALA A 481 37.02 12.77 -3.09
N GLN A 482 36.25 11.72 -2.91
CA GLN A 482 35.36 11.21 -3.96
C GLN A 482 34.19 12.17 -4.25
N ILE A 483 33.59 12.79 -3.23
CA ILE A 483 32.54 13.80 -3.40
C ILE A 483 33.09 14.95 -4.29
N GLU A 484 34.32 15.35 -4.05
CA GLU A 484 34.99 16.42 -4.83
C GLU A 484 35.29 15.99 -6.26
N ALA A 485 35.89 14.82 -6.43
CA ALA A 485 36.30 14.31 -7.74
C ALA A 485 35.11 14.08 -8.69
N LYS A 486 33.94 13.74 -8.15
CA LYS A 486 32.71 13.48 -8.91
C LYS A 486 31.76 14.67 -9.01
N HIS A 487 32.11 15.80 -8.43
CA HIS A 487 31.32 17.04 -8.52
C HIS A 487 29.86 16.90 -8.05
N TYR A 488 29.56 16.03 -7.08
CA TYR A 488 28.20 15.79 -6.58
C TYR A 488 27.50 17.06 -6.07
N VAL A 489 28.26 18.02 -5.57
CA VAL A 489 27.77 19.31 -5.05
C VAL A 489 27.20 20.22 -6.13
N ASP A 490 27.59 20.00 -7.42
CA ASP A 490 27.23 20.89 -8.51
C ASP A 490 25.72 20.90 -8.77
N ALA A 491 25.04 19.79 -8.50
CA ALA A 491 23.59 19.67 -8.60
C ALA A 491 22.84 20.64 -7.67
N PHE A 492 23.46 21.03 -6.56
CA PHE A 492 22.81 21.84 -5.50
C PHE A 492 23.20 23.32 -5.51
N LYS A 493 24.06 23.76 -6.42
CA LYS A 493 24.53 25.16 -6.49
C LYS A 493 23.42 26.19 -6.66
N MET A 494 22.30 25.79 -7.23
CA MET A 494 21.15 26.69 -7.48
C MET A 494 20.06 26.62 -6.41
N SER A 495 20.21 25.80 -5.38
CA SER A 495 19.21 25.61 -4.31
C SER A 495 19.06 26.83 -3.38
N GLY A 496 20.07 27.72 -3.35
CA GLY A 496 20.12 28.83 -2.40
C GLY A 496 20.47 28.41 -0.96
N LYS A 497 20.64 27.11 -0.69
CA LYS A 497 20.98 26.56 0.63
C LYS A 497 22.51 26.39 0.78
N LYS A 498 22.97 26.34 2.03
CA LYS A 498 24.34 25.97 2.36
C LYS A 498 24.57 24.52 1.98
N VAL A 499 25.65 24.19 1.26
CA VAL A 499 26.02 22.80 0.93
C VAL A 499 27.25 22.41 1.73
N VAL A 500 27.14 21.29 2.48
CA VAL A 500 28.20 20.74 3.32
C VAL A 500 28.55 19.34 2.82
N LYS A 501 29.83 19.06 2.63
CA LYS A 501 30.33 17.75 2.21
C LYS A 501 30.75 16.96 3.42
N ILE A 502 30.44 15.67 3.48
CA ILE A 502 30.81 14.79 4.59
C ILE A 502 31.30 13.47 4.05
N GLY A 503 32.55 13.14 4.35
CA GLY A 503 33.08 11.79 4.14
C GLY A 503 32.82 10.95 5.38
N LEU A 504 32.27 9.76 5.21
CA LEU A 504 32.03 8.77 6.26
C LEU A 504 32.83 7.51 5.99
N ASN A 505 33.39 6.90 7.02
CA ASN A 505 34.00 5.58 6.94
C ASN A 505 33.56 4.71 8.10
N PHE A 506 32.89 3.59 7.80
CA PHE A 506 32.57 2.56 8.76
C PHE A 506 33.67 1.49 8.75
N SER A 507 34.11 1.08 9.93
CA SER A 507 35.11 0.03 10.11
C SER A 507 34.81 -0.79 11.37
N VAL A 508 35.35 -2.00 11.41
CA VAL A 508 35.34 -2.84 12.61
C VAL A 508 36.78 -2.94 13.13
N LYS A 509 37.02 -2.47 14.33
CA LYS A 509 38.32 -2.52 14.99
C LYS A 509 38.20 -3.29 16.30
N ASP A 510 38.98 -4.35 16.47
CA ASP A 510 38.93 -5.20 17.67
C ASP A 510 37.51 -5.65 18.08
N GLU A 511 36.73 -6.11 17.10
CA GLU A 511 35.30 -6.52 17.24
C GLU A 511 34.35 -5.37 17.65
N VAL A 512 34.77 -4.11 17.56
CA VAL A 512 33.94 -2.94 17.83
C VAL A 512 33.66 -2.19 16.54
N ASN A 513 32.39 -1.86 16.34
CA ASN A 513 31.93 -1.04 15.21
C ASN A 513 32.34 0.41 15.43
N CYS A 514 32.93 1.03 14.43
CA CYS A 514 33.48 2.38 14.52
C CYS A 514 33.08 3.19 13.28
N LEU A 515 32.58 4.41 13.48
CA LEU A 515 32.28 5.39 12.44
C LEU A 515 33.27 6.54 12.52
N GLU A 516 34.02 6.77 11.45
CA GLU A 516 34.88 7.95 11.28
C GLU A 516 34.21 8.90 10.30
N TRP A 517 34.34 10.21 10.52
CA TRP A 517 33.79 11.22 9.62
C TRP A 517 34.73 12.39 9.44
N LYS A 518 34.54 13.08 8.30
CA LYS A 518 35.22 14.33 7.99
C LYS A 518 34.30 15.28 7.27
N ILE A 519 34.15 16.47 7.83
CA ILE A 519 33.33 17.55 7.27
C ILE A 519 34.26 18.45 6.44
N GLY A 520 33.85 18.78 5.18
CA GLY A 520 34.60 19.56 4.23
C GLY A 520 33.93 20.84 3.80
#